data_d2f84f7f32b430647f418a3ff5447eaf
#
_entry.id   d2f84f7f32b430647f418a3ff5447eaf
#
_cell.length_a   1.000
_cell.length_b   1.000
_cell.length_c   1.000
_cell.angle_alpha   90.00
_cell.angle_beta   90.00
_cell.angle_gamma   90.00
#
_symmetry.space_group_name_H-M   'P 1'
#
loop_
_entity.id
_entity.type
_entity.pdbx_description
1 polymer ?
#
loop_
_entity_poly.entity_id
_entity_poly.type
_entity_poly.pdbx_seq_one_letter_code
_entity_poly.pdbx_strand_id
1 'polypeptide(L)'
;VEVKNGKIITNVHPNISSLFTKEVDIDHVDLKNSICIKATLKNNSKINIGGYEISFENNTITGDRTKVCNQENVALKSSTKVLEDNCYIEVYIDYGVVEVYINNGQYVMSHIVNPLESKLEASNLSDFKVYTIN
;
A
#
# COMPACT_ATOMS: atom_id res chain seq x y z
N VAL A 1 -1.11 8.99 15.89
CA VAL A 1 0.14 9.75 15.75
C VAL A 1 1.00 9.50 16.98
N GLU A 2 2.22 9.09 16.77
CA GLU A 2 3.20 8.87 17.84
C GLU A 2 4.46 9.67 17.55
N VAL A 3 5.22 9.98 18.61
CA VAL A 3 6.54 10.60 18.47
C VAL A 3 7.56 9.59 18.98
N LYS A 4 8.47 9.15 18.11
CA LYS A 4 9.57 8.23 18.45
C LYS A 4 10.89 8.83 17.99
N ASN A 5 11.87 8.90 18.90
CA ASN A 5 13.21 9.42 18.57
C ASN A 5 13.15 10.81 17.90
N GLY A 6 12.26 11.69 18.34
CA GLY A 6 12.08 13.01 17.77
C GLY A 6 11.37 13.04 16.39
N LYS A 7 10.85 11.91 15.91
CA LYS A 7 10.11 11.83 14.64
C LYS A 7 8.64 11.58 14.90
N ILE A 8 7.78 12.22 14.09
CA ILE A 8 6.35 11.96 14.11
C ILE A 8 6.09 10.71 13.27
N ILE A 9 5.45 9.72 13.87
CA ILE A 9 5.08 8.47 13.21
C ILE A 9 3.57 8.37 13.19
N THR A 10 3.00 8.14 12.01
CA THR A 10 1.58 7.91 11.82
C THR A 10 1.37 6.46 11.42
N ASN A 11 0.64 5.70 12.24
CA ASN A 11 0.36 4.30 11.96
C ASN A 11 -1.15 4.07 11.99
N VAL A 12 -1.57 2.93 11.40
CA VAL A 12 -2.97 2.55 11.42
C VAL A 12 -3.42 2.26 12.85
N HIS A 13 -4.65 2.64 13.18
CA HIS A 13 -5.17 2.40 14.53
C HIS A 13 -5.30 0.88 14.77
N PRO A 14 -4.89 0.37 15.95
CA PRO A 14 -4.95 -1.06 16.23
C PRO A 14 -6.34 -1.69 16.06
N ASN A 15 -7.42 -0.94 16.34
CA ASN A 15 -8.77 -1.44 16.14
C ASN A 15 -9.10 -1.69 14.67
N ILE A 16 -8.47 -0.98 13.75
CA ILE A 16 -8.63 -1.18 12.30
C ILE A 16 -7.78 -2.34 11.84
N SER A 17 -6.50 -2.36 12.21
CA SER A 17 -5.60 -3.43 11.79
C SER A 17 -6.04 -4.80 12.31
N SER A 18 -6.63 -4.88 13.50
CA SER A 18 -7.11 -6.12 14.09
C SER A 18 -8.32 -6.73 13.38
N LEU A 19 -9.00 -6.00 12.49
CA LEU A 19 -10.10 -6.54 11.69
C LEU A 19 -9.61 -7.46 10.57
N PHE A 20 -8.38 -7.30 10.13
CA PHE A 20 -7.83 -8.03 8.97
C PHE A 20 -7.12 -9.29 9.46
N THR A 21 -7.89 -10.33 9.74
CA THR A 21 -7.39 -11.56 10.38
C THR A 21 -7.37 -12.78 9.46
N LYS A 22 -8.08 -12.74 8.33
CA LYS A 22 -8.17 -13.88 7.43
C LYS A 22 -7.17 -13.73 6.29
N GLU A 23 -6.13 -14.56 6.29
CA GLU A 23 -5.16 -14.60 5.18
C GLU A 23 -5.79 -15.28 3.96
N VAL A 24 -5.56 -14.70 2.78
CA VAL A 24 -6.05 -15.24 1.50
C VAL A 24 -4.91 -15.28 0.49
N ASP A 25 -5.03 -16.18 -0.49
CA ASP A 25 -4.07 -16.26 -1.58
C ASP A 25 -4.24 -15.10 -2.55
N ILE A 26 -3.14 -14.67 -3.14
CA ILE A 26 -3.14 -13.57 -4.12
C ILE A 26 -4.10 -13.83 -5.29
N ASP A 27 -4.26 -15.09 -5.70
CA ASP A 27 -5.13 -15.46 -6.82
C ASP A 27 -6.62 -15.46 -6.47
N HIS A 28 -6.97 -15.33 -5.19
CA HIS A 28 -8.33 -15.37 -4.69
C HIS A 28 -8.77 -14.04 -4.07
N VAL A 29 -8.02 -12.96 -4.30
CA VAL A 29 -8.33 -11.66 -3.75
C VAL A 29 -9.43 -10.99 -4.57
N ASP A 30 -10.44 -10.47 -3.88
CA ASP A 30 -11.46 -9.60 -4.47
C ASP A 30 -11.20 -8.16 -4.02
N LEU A 31 -10.74 -7.34 -4.95
CA LEU A 31 -10.39 -5.93 -4.68
C LEU A 31 -11.62 -5.04 -4.44
N LYS A 32 -12.82 -5.58 -4.55
CA LYS A 32 -14.06 -4.89 -4.15
C LYS A 32 -14.29 -4.95 -2.65
N ASN A 33 -13.62 -5.87 -1.97
CA ASN A 33 -13.67 -6.00 -0.51
C ASN A 33 -12.57 -5.18 0.14
N SER A 34 -12.71 -4.93 1.44
CA SER A 34 -11.65 -4.33 2.23
C SER A 34 -10.51 -5.35 2.40
N ILE A 35 -9.29 -4.96 2.05
CA ILE A 35 -8.12 -5.83 2.17
C ILE A 35 -6.94 -5.10 2.79
N CYS A 36 -6.04 -5.87 3.38
CA CYS A 36 -4.75 -5.41 3.87
C CYS A 36 -3.65 -6.25 3.23
N ILE A 37 -2.66 -5.57 2.66
CA ILE A 37 -1.48 -6.22 2.08
C ILE A 37 -0.29 -5.88 2.96
N LYS A 38 0.49 -6.89 3.30
CA LYS A 38 1.76 -6.73 4.03
C LYS A 38 2.88 -7.31 3.18
N ALA A 39 3.99 -6.58 3.09
CA ALA A 39 5.13 -7.02 2.30
C ALA A 39 6.39 -6.29 2.70
N THR A 40 7.54 -6.87 2.34
CA THR A 40 8.83 -6.21 2.41
C THR A 40 9.31 -5.94 1.00
N LEU A 41 9.54 -4.67 0.68
CA LEU A 41 9.99 -4.22 -0.63
C LEU A 41 11.50 -3.99 -0.62
N LYS A 42 12.12 -4.27 -1.75
CA LYS A 42 13.49 -3.88 -2.06
C LYS A 42 13.50 -3.13 -3.38
N ASN A 43 14.62 -2.52 -3.74
CA ASN A 43 14.70 -1.86 -5.05
C ASN A 43 14.30 -2.82 -6.17
N ASN A 44 13.50 -2.32 -7.11
CA ASN A 44 12.88 -3.04 -8.23
C ASN A 44 11.66 -3.89 -7.84
N SER A 45 11.15 -3.76 -6.61
CA SER A 45 9.86 -4.35 -6.23
C SER A 45 8.71 -3.57 -6.87
N LYS A 46 7.65 -4.29 -7.24
CA LYS A 46 6.43 -3.68 -7.77
C LYS A 46 5.19 -4.44 -7.30
N ILE A 47 4.16 -3.70 -6.93
CA ILE A 47 2.83 -4.25 -6.64
C ILE A 47 1.83 -3.50 -7.52
N ASN A 48 1.00 -4.24 -8.24
CA ASN A 48 -0.11 -3.68 -9.01
C ASN A 48 -1.43 -4.13 -8.38
N ILE A 49 -2.18 -3.17 -7.85
CA ILE A 49 -3.44 -3.42 -7.15
C ILE A 49 -4.57 -2.93 -8.04
N GLY A 50 -4.99 -3.77 -8.99
CA GLY A 50 -6.09 -3.45 -9.88
C GLY A 50 -5.91 -2.18 -10.70
N GLY A 51 -4.66 -1.80 -10.98
CA GLY A 51 -4.29 -0.58 -11.70
C GLY A 51 -3.58 0.47 -10.85
N TYR A 52 -3.70 0.40 -9.52
CA TYR A 52 -2.89 1.23 -8.62
C TYR A 52 -1.51 0.58 -8.46
N GLU A 53 -0.45 1.32 -8.76
CA GLU A 53 0.90 0.76 -8.75
C GLU A 53 1.73 1.31 -7.60
N ILE A 54 2.39 0.41 -6.87
CA ILE A 54 3.40 0.76 -5.87
C ILE A 54 4.72 0.22 -6.40
N SER A 55 5.74 1.09 -6.48
CA SER A 55 7.06 0.70 -6.96
C SER A 55 8.14 1.22 -6.03
N PHE A 56 9.23 0.47 -5.93
CA PHE A 56 10.43 0.87 -5.20
C PHE A 56 11.59 0.90 -6.17
N GLU A 57 12.04 2.10 -6.52
CA GLU A 57 13.14 2.31 -7.45
C GLU A 57 14.02 3.47 -6.97
N ASN A 58 15.31 3.37 -7.16
CA ASN A 58 16.27 4.40 -6.72
C ASN A 58 16.07 4.80 -5.26
N ASN A 59 15.83 3.81 -4.41
CA ASN A 59 15.58 3.99 -2.98
C ASN A 59 14.38 4.88 -2.66
N THR A 60 13.40 4.93 -3.57
CA THR A 60 12.19 5.73 -3.40
C THR A 60 10.96 4.86 -3.68
N ILE A 61 9.99 4.91 -2.78
CA ILE A 61 8.70 4.25 -2.98
C ILE A 61 7.71 5.25 -3.56
N THR A 62 7.07 4.87 -4.65
CA THR A 62 6.08 5.70 -5.36
C THR A 62 4.75 4.95 -5.41
N GLY A 63 3.67 5.65 -5.06
CA GLY A 63 2.30 5.21 -5.31
C GLY A 63 1.75 5.98 -6.51
N ASP A 64 1.21 5.27 -7.49
CA ASP A 64 0.78 5.84 -8.77
C ASP A 64 -0.66 5.41 -9.08
N ARG A 65 -1.57 6.38 -9.13
CA ARG A 65 -2.98 6.16 -9.46
C ARG A 65 -3.34 6.55 -10.89
N THR A 66 -2.37 6.74 -11.78
CA THR A 66 -2.61 7.22 -13.15
C THR A 66 -3.69 6.41 -13.87
N LYS A 67 -3.66 5.07 -13.74
CA LYS A 67 -4.59 4.16 -14.43
C LYS A 67 -5.96 4.06 -13.75
N VAL A 68 -6.08 4.52 -12.54
CA VAL A 68 -7.30 4.40 -11.73
C VAL A 68 -7.79 5.74 -11.19
N CYS A 69 -7.48 6.81 -11.91
CA CYS A 69 -7.94 8.15 -11.58
C CYS A 69 -8.26 8.91 -12.88
N ASN A 70 -9.51 9.28 -13.04
CA ASN A 70 -9.97 10.03 -14.21
C ASN A 70 -10.24 11.50 -13.90
N GLN A 71 -9.85 11.98 -12.74
CA GLN A 71 -9.99 13.39 -12.38
C GLN A 71 -8.85 14.21 -13.00
N GLU A 72 -9.19 15.42 -13.44
CA GLU A 72 -8.21 16.37 -13.94
C GLU A 72 -7.66 17.25 -12.81
N ASN A 73 -6.45 17.76 -12.99
CA ASN A 73 -5.82 18.71 -12.08
C ASN A 73 -5.61 18.17 -10.65
N VAL A 74 -5.38 16.86 -10.52
CA VAL A 74 -5.04 16.23 -9.25
C VAL A 74 -3.70 15.53 -9.37
N ALA A 75 -3.01 15.38 -8.24
CA ALA A 75 -1.75 14.64 -8.21
C ALA A 75 -2.01 13.16 -8.49
N LEU A 76 -1.28 12.58 -9.44
CA LEU A 76 -1.42 11.16 -9.81
C LEU A 76 -0.42 10.28 -9.07
N LYS A 77 0.68 10.83 -8.61
CA LYS A 77 1.76 10.08 -7.95
C LYS A 77 2.13 10.74 -6.63
N SER A 78 2.51 9.91 -5.67
CA SER A 78 3.18 10.33 -4.43
C SER A 78 4.45 9.51 -4.25
N SER A 79 5.52 10.15 -3.80
CA SER A 79 6.80 9.48 -3.58
C SER A 79 7.37 9.85 -2.22
N THR A 80 8.09 8.90 -1.62
CA THR A 80 8.83 9.14 -0.40
C THR A 80 10.13 9.90 -0.68
N LYS A 81 10.80 10.37 0.37
CA LYS A 81 12.22 10.69 0.30
C LYS A 81 13.03 9.41 0.14
N VAL A 82 14.34 9.53 -0.06
CA VAL A 82 15.24 8.38 -0.19
C VAL A 82 15.17 7.53 1.07
N LEU A 83 14.97 6.22 0.88
CA LEU A 83 14.85 5.21 1.93
C LEU A 83 16.02 4.21 1.83
N GLU A 84 16.25 3.49 2.91
CA GLU A 84 17.13 2.33 2.86
C GLU A 84 16.44 1.19 2.10
N ASP A 85 17.23 0.27 1.52
CA ASP A 85 16.68 -0.93 0.92
C ASP A 85 15.98 -1.80 1.97
N ASN A 86 15.05 -2.64 1.55
CA ASN A 86 14.21 -3.47 2.43
C ASN A 86 13.30 -2.64 3.34
N CYS A 87 12.23 -2.13 2.75
CA CYS A 87 11.18 -1.39 3.47
C CYS A 87 9.96 -2.27 3.70
N TYR A 88 9.46 -2.30 4.93
CA TYR A 88 8.21 -2.96 5.25
C TYR A 88 7.03 -2.03 4.92
N ILE A 89 6.01 -2.56 4.26
CA ILE A 89 4.80 -1.80 3.98
C ILE A 89 3.55 -2.55 4.43
N GLU A 90 2.53 -1.77 4.80
CA GLU A 90 1.15 -2.23 4.96
C GLU A 90 0.26 -1.36 4.09
N VAL A 91 -0.55 -2.00 3.28
CA VAL A 91 -1.48 -1.31 2.36
C VAL A 91 -2.89 -1.66 2.75
N TYR A 92 -3.71 -0.65 3.03
CA TYR A 92 -5.13 -0.81 3.33
C TYR A 92 -5.94 -0.29 2.17
N ILE A 93 -6.84 -1.12 1.67
CA ILE A 93 -7.72 -0.79 0.54
C ILE A 93 -9.15 -0.93 1.02
N ASP A 94 -9.93 0.15 0.88
CA ASP A 94 -11.32 0.17 1.31
C ASP A 94 -12.12 1.18 0.49
N TYR A 95 -13.09 0.68 -0.29
CA TYR A 95 -14.06 1.50 -1.03
C TYR A 95 -13.46 2.71 -1.76
N GLY A 96 -12.50 2.45 -2.64
CA GLY A 96 -11.93 3.52 -3.47
C GLY A 96 -10.87 4.36 -2.78
N VAL A 97 -10.37 3.91 -1.63
CA VAL A 97 -9.26 4.55 -0.92
C VAL A 97 -8.12 3.54 -0.77
N VAL A 98 -6.92 3.95 -1.11
CA VAL A 98 -5.69 3.17 -0.88
C VAL A 98 -4.80 3.97 0.06
N GLU A 99 -4.42 3.36 1.19
CA GLU A 99 -3.50 3.93 2.14
C GLU A 99 -2.27 3.04 2.27
N VAL A 100 -1.09 3.61 2.11
CA VAL A 100 0.19 2.88 2.19
C VAL A 100 0.99 3.41 3.36
N TYR A 101 1.26 2.52 4.32
CA TYR A 101 2.08 2.82 5.50
C TYR A 101 3.45 2.19 5.31
N ILE A 102 4.50 2.99 5.36
CA ILE A 102 5.86 2.56 5.07
C ILE A 102 6.69 2.61 6.34
N ASN A 103 7.42 1.52 6.63
CA ASN A 103 8.29 1.39 7.80
C ASN A 103 7.54 1.74 9.10
N ASN A 104 6.39 1.11 9.31
CA ASN A 104 5.55 1.27 10.49
C ASN A 104 5.12 2.74 10.72
N GLY A 105 4.82 3.46 9.64
CA GLY A 105 4.28 4.81 9.70
C GLY A 105 5.31 5.94 9.56
N GLN A 106 6.53 5.62 9.16
CA GLN A 106 7.52 6.65 8.82
C GLN A 106 7.02 7.54 7.69
N TYR A 107 6.38 6.93 6.67
CA TYR A 107 5.69 7.62 5.60
C TYR A 107 4.32 7.02 5.41
N VAL A 108 3.35 7.86 5.06
CA VAL A 108 1.99 7.44 4.73
C VAL A 108 1.60 8.11 3.42
N MET A 109 1.12 7.30 2.46
CA MET A 109 0.52 7.81 1.23
C MET A 109 -0.95 7.42 1.21
N SER A 110 -1.82 8.35 0.81
CA SER A 110 -3.25 8.09 0.71
C SER A 110 -3.75 8.61 -0.63
N HIS A 111 -4.44 7.74 -1.37
CA HIS A 111 -5.01 8.08 -2.67
C HIS A 111 -6.46 7.63 -2.76
N ILE A 112 -7.30 8.53 -3.29
CA ILE A 112 -8.65 8.17 -3.74
C ILE A 112 -8.52 7.67 -5.17
N VAL A 113 -9.10 6.52 -5.46
CA VAL A 113 -9.00 5.87 -6.77
C VAL A 113 -10.40 5.52 -7.29
N ASN A 114 -10.50 5.37 -8.62
CA ASN A 114 -11.68 4.79 -9.25
C ASN A 114 -11.77 3.31 -8.89
N PRO A 115 -12.90 2.63 -9.17
CA PRO A 115 -13.00 1.20 -8.91
C PRO A 115 -11.81 0.43 -9.50
N LEU A 116 -11.18 -0.38 -8.66
CA LEU A 116 -10.03 -1.17 -9.04
C LEU A 116 -10.46 -2.38 -9.87
N GLU A 117 -9.62 -2.78 -10.82
CA GLU A 117 -9.78 -4.06 -11.49
C GLU A 117 -9.57 -5.20 -10.49
N SER A 118 -10.03 -6.40 -10.80
CA SER A 118 -10.02 -7.51 -9.86
C SER A 118 -8.65 -8.19 -9.70
N LYS A 119 -7.61 -7.72 -10.38
CA LYS A 119 -6.32 -8.40 -10.43
C LYS A 119 -5.28 -7.75 -9.53
N LEU A 120 -4.64 -8.58 -8.70
CA LEU A 120 -3.52 -8.19 -7.85
C LEU A 120 -2.27 -8.92 -8.33
N GLU A 121 -1.20 -8.16 -8.61
CA GLU A 121 0.08 -8.71 -9.04
C GLU A 121 1.21 -8.13 -8.20
N ALA A 122 2.23 -8.93 -7.95
CA ALA A 122 3.39 -8.51 -7.18
C ALA A 122 4.64 -9.18 -7.73
N SER A 123 5.76 -8.47 -7.73
CA SER A 123 7.03 -8.98 -8.20
C SER A 123 8.20 -8.45 -7.38
N ASN A 124 9.21 -9.31 -7.20
CA ASN A 124 10.51 -8.97 -6.64
C ASN A 124 10.43 -8.43 -5.20
N LEU A 125 9.60 -9.07 -4.37
CA LEU A 125 9.44 -8.70 -2.97
C LEU A 125 9.37 -9.96 -2.09
N SER A 126 9.38 -9.79 -0.78
CA SER A 126 9.34 -10.90 0.18
C SER A 126 8.25 -10.69 1.22
N ASP A 127 7.92 -11.77 1.93
CA ASP A 127 6.94 -11.77 3.02
C ASP A 127 5.58 -11.19 2.60
N PHE A 128 5.19 -11.44 1.34
CA PHE A 128 3.94 -10.94 0.79
C PHE A 128 2.76 -11.73 1.34
N LYS A 129 1.85 -11.02 2.00
CA LYS A 129 0.61 -11.61 2.55
C LYS A 129 -0.56 -10.68 2.34
N VAL A 130 -1.72 -11.26 2.09
CA VAL A 130 -2.97 -10.53 1.91
C VAL A 130 -3.98 -11.01 2.94
N TYR A 131 -4.65 -10.06 3.58
CA TYR A 131 -5.64 -10.34 4.62
C TYR A 131 -6.97 -9.68 4.27
N THR A 132 -8.06 -10.34 4.66
CA THR A 132 -9.42 -9.78 4.56
C THR A 132 -10.02 -9.67 5.96
N ILE A 133 -11.11 -8.91 6.04
CA ILE A 133 -11.94 -8.86 7.25
C ILE A 133 -12.69 -10.18 7.36
N ASN A 134 -12.65 -10.74 8.53
CA ASN A 134 -13.27 -12.02 8.80
C ASN A 134 -14.76 -11.85 9.19
#